data_1ca4e8fc6754864cbc90f17b62d5b56f
#
_entry.id   1ca4e8fc6754864cbc90f17b62d5b56f
#
_cell.length_a   1.000
_cell.length_b   1.000
_cell.length_c   1.000
_cell.angle_alpha   90.00
_cell.angle_beta   90.00
_cell.angle_gamma   90.00
#
_symmetry.space_group_name_H-M   'P 1'
#
loop_
_entity.id
_entity.type
_entity.pdbx_description
1 polymer ?
#
loop_
_entity_poly.entity_id
_entity_poly.type
_entity_poly.pdbx_seq_one_letter_code
_entity_poly.pdbx_strand_id
1 'polypeptide(L)'
;RRIALTDCRISDEAQRALSLRGYTVLTLPPFPALSPAVASHTDMLICPLGDEVISVADYCDVAAYLFTDLVELLGGSGRKVAFTGDVLSAEYPADCRLNVLVMGGYIFLKADTVSPYILEKAAKLGLTVVNVKQGYPACTVLKLTNSDAITADRGMARILEKHGIRVTLIENGGISLPPHEYGFIGGAGGV
;
A
#
# COMPACT_ATOMS: atom_id res chain seq x y z
N ARG A 1 11.34 -16.58 -2.80
CA ARG A 1 12.05 -15.29 -2.87
C ARG A 1 11.24 -14.26 -2.09
N ARG A 2 11.93 -13.33 -1.41
CA ARG A 2 11.31 -12.17 -0.77
C ARG A 2 11.47 -10.97 -1.69
N ILE A 3 10.38 -10.25 -1.97
CA ILE A 3 10.39 -9.08 -2.84
C ILE A 3 9.99 -7.88 -1.99
N ALA A 4 10.75 -6.78 -2.09
CA ALA A 4 10.41 -5.50 -1.50
C ALA A 4 10.12 -4.52 -2.65
N LEU A 5 8.87 -4.03 -2.71
CA LEU A 5 8.47 -2.94 -3.58
C LEU A 5 8.64 -1.64 -2.81
N THR A 6 9.42 -0.70 -3.33
CA THR A 6 9.78 0.51 -2.60
C THR A 6 9.64 1.76 -3.47
N ASP A 7 9.45 2.90 -2.83
CA ASP A 7 9.56 4.20 -3.48
C ASP A 7 10.95 4.36 -4.11
N CYS A 8 11.06 4.98 -5.28
CA CYS A 8 12.35 5.21 -5.94
C CYS A 8 13.30 6.11 -5.15
N ARG A 9 12.78 6.84 -4.16
CA ARG A 9 13.56 7.71 -3.26
C ARG A 9 14.11 7.00 -2.03
N ILE A 10 13.94 5.67 -1.94
CA ILE A 10 14.54 4.88 -0.85
C ILE A 10 16.05 5.13 -0.79
N SER A 11 16.60 5.30 0.41
CA SER A 11 18.05 5.53 0.56
C SER A 11 18.87 4.28 0.20
N ASP A 12 20.08 4.49 -0.29
CA ASP A 12 21.03 3.40 -0.59
C ASP A 12 21.29 2.50 0.63
N GLU A 13 21.30 3.10 1.84
CA GLU A 13 21.45 2.37 3.09
C GLU A 13 20.28 1.41 3.33
N ALA A 14 19.04 1.90 3.18
CA ALA A 14 17.84 1.08 3.34
C ALA A 14 17.76 -0.01 2.26
N GLN A 15 18.12 0.30 1.01
CA GLN A 15 18.19 -0.69 -0.07
C GLN A 15 19.20 -1.81 0.26
N ARG A 16 20.41 -1.44 0.70
CA ARG A 16 21.43 -2.42 1.12
C ARG A 16 20.96 -3.25 2.30
N ALA A 17 20.32 -2.63 3.29
CA ALA A 17 19.79 -3.34 4.45
C ALA A 17 18.73 -4.38 4.07
N LEU A 18 17.85 -4.08 3.13
CA LEU A 18 16.88 -5.04 2.58
C LEU A 18 17.57 -6.17 1.83
N SER A 19 18.53 -5.84 0.95
CA SER A 19 19.29 -6.83 0.17
C SER A 19 20.05 -7.79 1.07
N LEU A 20 20.70 -7.30 2.12
CA LEU A 20 21.40 -8.13 3.12
C LEU A 20 20.45 -9.07 3.88
N ARG A 21 19.18 -8.75 3.97
CA ARG A 21 18.13 -9.60 4.53
C ARG A 21 17.49 -10.56 3.52
N GLY A 22 18.03 -10.62 2.32
CA GLY A 22 17.59 -11.54 1.26
C GLY A 22 16.37 -11.08 0.48
N TYR A 23 16.06 -9.78 0.49
CA TYR A 23 15.04 -9.21 -0.37
C TYR A 23 15.60 -8.84 -1.74
N THR A 24 14.86 -9.15 -2.80
CA THR A 24 15.03 -8.50 -4.10
C THR A 24 14.25 -7.17 -4.04
N VAL A 25 14.97 -6.06 -4.18
CA VAL A 25 14.36 -4.72 -4.11
C VAL A 25 14.01 -4.26 -5.51
N LEU A 26 12.75 -3.91 -5.72
CA LEU A 26 12.25 -3.26 -6.93
C LEU A 26 11.73 -1.87 -6.57
N THR A 27 12.24 -0.85 -7.24
CA THR A 27 11.85 0.54 -7.01
C THR A 27 10.78 0.98 -8.01
N LEU A 28 9.73 1.62 -7.50
CA LEU A 28 8.63 2.15 -8.29
C LEU A 28 9.03 3.49 -8.92
N PRO A 29 9.00 3.63 -10.26
CA PRO A 29 9.16 4.93 -10.89
C PRO A 29 8.00 5.86 -10.52
N PRO A 30 8.22 7.20 -10.52
CA PRO A 30 7.14 8.13 -10.24
C PRO A 30 6.05 8.06 -11.32
N PHE A 31 4.80 8.04 -10.89
CA PHE A 31 3.64 8.13 -11.78
C PHE A 31 3.23 9.60 -11.94
N PRO A 32 3.36 10.18 -13.16
CA PRO A 32 3.12 11.62 -13.36
C PRO A 32 1.68 12.07 -13.08
N ALA A 33 0.73 11.15 -13.04
CA ALA A 33 -0.66 11.45 -12.73
C ALA A 33 -0.91 11.75 -11.25
N LEU A 34 0.00 11.33 -10.36
CA LEU A 34 -0.11 11.58 -8.91
C LEU A 34 0.65 12.85 -8.50
N SER A 35 0.32 13.37 -7.31
CA SER A 35 1.10 14.45 -6.69
C SER A 35 2.57 14.03 -6.52
N PRO A 36 3.55 14.91 -6.82
CA PRO A 36 4.98 14.59 -6.69
C PRO A 36 5.38 14.02 -5.32
N ALA A 37 4.72 14.45 -4.25
CA ALA A 37 5.00 13.95 -2.91
C ALA A 37 4.77 12.44 -2.76
N VAL A 38 3.81 11.87 -3.49
CA VAL A 38 3.40 10.46 -3.38
C VAL A 38 3.49 9.69 -4.69
N ALA A 39 4.09 10.28 -5.73
CA ALA A 39 4.09 9.75 -7.09
C ALA A 39 4.74 8.36 -7.25
N SER A 40 5.60 7.94 -6.33
CA SER A 40 6.22 6.61 -6.28
C SER A 40 5.93 5.82 -4.99
N HIS A 41 4.98 6.29 -4.19
CA HIS A 41 4.56 5.57 -2.98
C HIS A 41 3.89 4.24 -3.33
N THR A 42 4.41 3.16 -2.76
CA THR A 42 3.96 1.80 -3.07
C THR A 42 2.48 1.60 -2.76
N ASP A 43 2.00 2.09 -1.64
CA ASP A 43 0.62 1.97 -1.17
C ASP A 43 -0.40 2.84 -1.95
N MET A 44 0.09 3.74 -2.82
CA MET A 44 -0.74 4.49 -3.78
C MET A 44 -0.84 3.79 -5.14
N LEU A 45 0.18 2.99 -5.50
CA LEU A 45 0.34 2.43 -6.84
C LEU A 45 0.13 0.92 -6.90
N ILE A 46 0.33 0.23 -5.77
CA ILE A 46 0.31 -1.23 -5.68
C ILE A 46 -0.53 -1.68 -4.48
N CYS A 47 -1.43 -2.63 -4.72
CA CYS A 47 -2.23 -3.28 -3.68
C CYS A 47 -1.99 -4.79 -3.71
N PRO A 48 -1.16 -5.36 -2.82
CA PRO A 48 -1.08 -6.81 -2.65
C PRO A 48 -2.35 -7.34 -1.98
N LEU A 49 -3.09 -8.22 -2.66
CA LEU A 49 -4.34 -8.75 -2.14
C LEU A 49 -4.51 -10.23 -2.51
N GLY A 50 -4.38 -11.12 -1.54
CA GLY A 50 -4.42 -12.57 -1.75
C GLY A 50 -3.27 -13.06 -2.64
N ASP A 51 -3.63 -13.66 -3.75
CA ASP A 51 -2.69 -14.14 -4.78
C ASP A 51 -2.33 -13.07 -5.83
N GLU A 52 -2.84 -11.86 -5.71
CA GLU A 52 -2.62 -10.80 -6.70
C GLU A 52 -1.78 -9.65 -6.14
N VAL A 53 -0.96 -9.09 -7.02
CA VAL A 53 -0.33 -7.77 -6.88
C VAL A 53 -1.05 -6.86 -7.87
N ILE A 54 -1.93 -6.02 -7.36
CA ILE A 54 -2.88 -5.22 -8.14
C ILE A 54 -2.31 -3.82 -8.37
N SER A 55 -2.40 -3.32 -9.61
CA SER A 55 -2.09 -1.95 -9.98
C SER A 55 -3.11 -1.41 -10.98
N VAL A 56 -2.93 -0.19 -11.50
CA VAL A 56 -3.75 0.38 -12.57
C VAL A 56 -3.05 0.21 -13.92
N ALA A 57 -3.82 0.04 -14.99
CA ALA A 57 -3.29 -0.18 -16.33
C ALA A 57 -2.37 0.95 -16.80
N ASP A 58 -2.76 2.21 -16.56
CA ASP A 58 -1.99 3.38 -16.98
C ASP A 58 -0.61 3.45 -16.32
N TYR A 59 -0.47 2.94 -15.09
CA TYR A 59 0.84 2.86 -14.43
C TYR A 59 1.70 1.74 -15.02
N CYS A 60 1.10 0.67 -15.54
CA CYS A 60 1.84 -0.38 -16.23
C CYS A 60 2.61 0.17 -17.43
N ASP A 61 2.03 1.10 -18.18
CA ASP A 61 2.68 1.73 -19.33
C ASP A 61 3.93 2.54 -18.92
N VAL A 62 3.88 3.19 -17.77
CA VAL A 62 5.02 3.96 -17.22
C VAL A 62 6.09 3.05 -16.61
N ALA A 63 5.69 1.95 -16.00
CA ALA A 63 6.52 1.06 -15.21
C ALA A 63 6.67 -0.34 -15.83
N ALA A 64 6.63 -0.47 -17.15
CA ALA A 64 6.60 -1.76 -17.86
C ALA A 64 7.75 -2.70 -17.45
N TYR A 65 8.96 -2.16 -17.27
CA TYR A 65 10.13 -2.95 -16.84
C TYR A 65 9.94 -3.50 -15.41
N LEU A 66 9.39 -2.69 -14.49
CA LEU A 66 9.11 -3.12 -13.12
C LEU A 66 8.14 -4.32 -13.11
N PHE A 67 7.06 -4.23 -13.89
CA PHE A 67 6.07 -5.29 -13.94
C PHE A 67 6.58 -6.54 -14.65
N THR A 68 7.46 -6.38 -15.65
CA THR A 68 8.17 -7.52 -16.26
C THR A 68 9.01 -8.28 -15.24
N ASP A 69 9.86 -7.57 -14.50
CA ASP A 69 10.70 -8.14 -13.44
C ASP A 69 9.84 -8.76 -12.32
N LEU A 70 8.76 -8.08 -11.95
CA LEU A 70 7.85 -8.58 -10.91
C LEU A 70 7.15 -9.89 -11.33
N VAL A 71 6.66 -9.97 -12.56
CA VAL A 71 6.06 -11.21 -13.12
C VAL A 71 7.07 -12.35 -13.11
N GLU A 72 8.31 -12.11 -13.53
CA GLU A 72 9.38 -13.11 -13.51
C GLU A 72 9.68 -13.58 -12.07
N LEU A 73 9.82 -12.65 -11.13
CA LEU A 73 10.10 -12.93 -9.73
C LEU A 73 8.95 -13.68 -9.03
N LEU A 74 7.71 -13.42 -9.42
CA LEU A 74 6.53 -14.11 -8.90
C LEU A 74 6.32 -15.49 -9.53
N GLY A 75 7.03 -15.80 -10.63
CA GLY A 75 6.91 -17.07 -11.32
C GLY A 75 7.06 -18.28 -10.40
N GLY A 76 6.09 -19.21 -10.46
CA GLY A 76 6.06 -20.42 -9.61
C GLY A 76 5.61 -20.20 -8.16
N SER A 77 5.31 -18.96 -7.74
CA SER A 77 4.84 -18.66 -6.38
C SER A 77 3.32 -18.82 -6.19
N GLY A 78 2.57 -19.00 -7.28
CA GLY A 78 1.09 -18.95 -7.28
C GLY A 78 0.53 -17.53 -7.24
N ARG A 79 1.39 -16.51 -7.25
CA ARG A 79 1.00 -15.10 -7.31
C ARG A 79 1.09 -14.57 -8.73
N LYS A 80 0.25 -13.57 -9.04
CA LYS A 80 0.22 -12.91 -10.35
C LYS A 80 0.06 -11.41 -10.20
N VAL A 81 0.45 -10.68 -11.24
CA VAL A 81 0.13 -9.25 -11.39
C VAL A 81 -1.25 -9.12 -12.02
N ALA A 82 -2.05 -8.18 -11.53
CA ALA A 82 -3.35 -7.82 -12.08
C ALA A 82 -3.46 -6.31 -12.24
N PHE A 83 -4.19 -5.87 -13.27
CA PHE A 83 -4.40 -4.46 -13.55
C PHE A 83 -5.88 -4.13 -13.53
N THR A 84 -6.23 -2.99 -12.92
CA THR A 84 -7.57 -2.43 -12.97
C THR A 84 -7.66 -1.36 -14.04
N GLY A 85 -8.88 -1.07 -14.50
CA GLY A 85 -9.16 0.05 -15.40
C GLY A 85 -9.40 1.38 -14.66
N ASP A 86 -9.10 1.46 -13.37
CA ASP A 86 -9.24 2.71 -12.62
C ASP A 86 -8.21 3.74 -13.11
N VAL A 87 -8.63 4.99 -13.16
CA VAL A 87 -7.75 6.13 -13.47
C VAL A 87 -7.34 6.80 -12.16
N LEU A 88 -6.04 6.90 -11.91
CA LEU A 88 -5.49 7.66 -10.80
C LEU A 88 -5.25 9.12 -11.22
N SER A 89 -5.40 10.04 -10.30
CA SER A 89 -5.03 11.46 -10.49
C SER A 89 -4.48 12.05 -9.20
N ALA A 90 -3.92 13.27 -9.28
CA ALA A 90 -3.38 13.95 -8.10
C ALA A 90 -4.45 14.42 -7.10
N GLU A 91 -5.72 14.40 -7.49
CA GLU A 91 -6.82 14.91 -6.69
C GLU A 91 -7.56 13.77 -5.98
N TYR A 92 -7.80 13.97 -4.68
CA TYR A 92 -8.67 13.09 -3.90
C TYR A 92 -10.11 13.11 -4.46
N PRO A 93 -10.79 11.95 -4.59
CA PRO A 93 -10.40 10.63 -4.11
C PRO A 93 -9.75 9.73 -5.18
N ALA A 94 -9.37 10.24 -6.33
CA ALA A 94 -8.85 9.42 -7.41
C ALA A 94 -7.42 8.92 -7.15
N ASP A 95 -6.69 9.55 -6.23
CA ASP A 95 -5.34 9.16 -5.83
C ASP A 95 -5.30 7.92 -4.92
N CYS A 96 -6.38 7.60 -4.18
CA CYS A 96 -6.38 6.55 -3.16
C CYS A 96 -7.16 5.27 -3.55
N ARG A 97 -7.40 5.05 -4.86
CA ARG A 97 -8.16 3.90 -5.39
C ARG A 97 -7.66 2.53 -4.93
N LEU A 98 -6.36 2.39 -4.71
CA LEU A 98 -5.71 1.15 -4.34
C LEU A 98 -5.35 1.08 -2.84
N ASN A 99 -5.57 2.17 -2.09
CA ASN A 99 -5.10 2.28 -0.72
C ASN A 99 -6.03 1.56 0.26
N VAL A 100 -5.66 0.35 0.63
CA VAL A 100 -6.41 -0.50 1.57
C VAL A 100 -5.47 -1.18 2.56
N LEU A 101 -5.97 -1.46 3.76
CA LEU A 101 -5.23 -2.18 4.80
C LEU A 101 -5.87 -3.54 5.06
N VAL A 102 -5.11 -4.61 4.92
CA VAL A 102 -5.57 -5.99 5.20
C VAL A 102 -4.92 -6.52 6.46
N MET A 103 -5.72 -6.83 7.48
CA MET A 103 -5.28 -7.37 8.77
C MET A 103 -6.36 -8.27 9.39
N GLY A 104 -5.96 -9.36 10.04
CA GLY A 104 -6.84 -10.16 10.91
C GLY A 104 -8.11 -10.71 10.25
N GLY A 105 -8.11 -10.93 8.94
CA GLY A 105 -9.31 -11.36 8.19
C GLY A 105 -10.22 -10.19 7.75
N TYR A 106 -9.82 -8.96 8.04
CA TYR A 106 -10.52 -7.74 7.63
C TYR A 106 -9.77 -7.02 6.52
N ILE A 107 -10.53 -6.28 5.71
CA ILE A 107 -10.01 -5.26 4.81
C ILE A 107 -10.61 -3.90 5.19
N PHE A 108 -9.75 -2.99 5.65
CA PHE A 108 -10.12 -1.62 6.01
C PHE A 108 -9.92 -0.74 4.78
N LEU A 109 -10.99 -0.08 4.35
CA LEU A 109 -11.00 0.73 3.14
C LEU A 109 -12.11 1.79 3.21
N LYS A 110 -12.00 2.82 2.39
CA LYS A 110 -13.08 3.78 2.20
C LYS A 110 -13.90 3.37 0.98
N ALA A 111 -15.08 2.81 1.21
CA ALA A 111 -15.85 2.07 0.21
C ALA A 111 -16.31 2.92 -0.99
N ASP A 112 -16.49 4.22 -0.80
CA ASP A 112 -16.89 5.17 -1.86
C ASP A 112 -15.71 5.66 -2.73
N THR A 113 -14.47 5.33 -2.36
CA THR A 113 -13.27 5.75 -3.09
C THR A 113 -12.46 4.60 -3.67
N VAL A 114 -12.50 3.42 -3.05
CA VAL A 114 -11.70 2.27 -3.45
C VAL A 114 -12.13 1.71 -4.82
N SER A 115 -11.18 1.10 -5.54
CA SER A 115 -11.45 0.35 -6.77
C SER A 115 -12.53 -0.71 -6.57
N PRO A 116 -13.56 -0.78 -7.44
CA PRO A 116 -14.54 -1.88 -7.42
C PRO A 116 -13.88 -3.26 -7.55
N TYR A 117 -12.79 -3.36 -8.30
CA TYR A 117 -12.01 -4.59 -8.44
C TYR A 117 -11.51 -5.11 -7.08
N ILE A 118 -11.03 -4.22 -6.22
CA ILE A 118 -10.56 -4.59 -4.86
C ILE A 118 -11.72 -5.10 -4.01
N LEU A 119 -12.91 -4.50 -4.09
CA LEU A 119 -14.09 -4.96 -3.36
C LEU A 119 -14.51 -6.37 -3.80
N GLU A 120 -14.54 -6.62 -5.11
CA GLU A 120 -14.85 -7.95 -5.65
C GLU A 120 -13.80 -8.99 -5.23
N LYS A 121 -12.52 -8.63 -5.28
CA LYS A 121 -11.43 -9.51 -4.86
C LYS A 121 -11.50 -9.82 -3.36
N ALA A 122 -11.77 -8.82 -2.53
CA ALA A 122 -11.95 -8.99 -1.09
C ALA A 122 -13.09 -9.95 -0.77
N ALA A 123 -14.22 -9.84 -1.47
CA ALA A 123 -15.35 -10.75 -1.34
C ALA A 123 -14.97 -12.19 -1.73
N LYS A 124 -14.27 -12.38 -2.86
CA LYS A 124 -13.77 -13.70 -3.28
C LYS A 124 -12.80 -14.34 -2.29
N LEU A 125 -12.03 -13.52 -1.56
CA LEU A 125 -11.11 -13.98 -0.52
C LEU A 125 -11.79 -14.20 0.85
N GLY A 126 -13.08 -13.92 0.97
CA GLY A 126 -13.83 -14.04 2.23
C GLY A 126 -13.41 -13.00 3.29
N LEU A 127 -12.81 -11.88 2.89
CA LEU A 127 -12.44 -10.81 3.80
C LEU A 127 -13.67 -10.02 4.24
N THR A 128 -13.72 -9.70 5.52
CA THR A 128 -14.76 -8.81 6.05
C THR A 128 -14.40 -7.36 5.76
N VAL A 129 -15.24 -6.68 4.98
CA VAL A 129 -15.05 -5.27 4.65
C VAL A 129 -15.41 -4.37 5.84
N VAL A 130 -14.48 -3.55 6.27
CA VAL A 130 -14.67 -2.51 7.28
C VAL A 130 -14.55 -1.15 6.61
N ASN A 131 -15.70 -0.48 6.43
CA ASN A 131 -15.71 0.86 5.84
C ASN A 131 -15.19 1.89 6.86
N VAL A 132 -14.15 2.62 6.48
CA VAL A 132 -13.52 3.66 7.30
C VAL A 132 -13.69 5.04 6.67
N LYS A 133 -13.52 6.10 7.47
CA LYS A 133 -13.54 7.49 6.95
C LYS A 133 -12.21 7.90 6.32
N GLN A 134 -11.13 7.20 6.70
CA GLN A 134 -9.77 7.46 6.19
C GLN A 134 -9.64 6.96 4.75
N GLY A 135 -9.24 7.85 3.82
CA GLY A 135 -9.00 7.51 2.42
C GLY A 135 -7.70 6.73 2.18
N TYR A 136 -6.76 6.84 3.13
CA TYR A 136 -5.41 6.27 3.02
C TYR A 136 -5.10 5.29 4.17
N PRO A 137 -5.87 4.21 4.37
CA PRO A 137 -5.68 3.32 5.51
C PRO A 137 -4.32 2.61 5.51
N ALA A 138 -3.77 2.25 4.34
CA ALA A 138 -2.43 1.65 4.25
C ALA A 138 -1.32 2.66 4.57
N CYS A 139 -1.47 3.92 4.14
CA CYS A 139 -0.51 4.97 4.48
C CYS A 139 -0.53 5.32 5.97
N THR A 140 -1.71 5.34 6.60
CA THR A 140 -1.85 5.80 7.99
C THR A 140 -1.49 4.74 9.02
N VAL A 141 -1.50 3.47 8.66
CA VAL A 141 -1.31 2.35 9.58
C VAL A 141 -0.13 1.49 9.16
N LEU A 142 0.91 1.44 9.98
CA LEU A 142 1.97 0.45 9.83
C LEU A 142 1.50 -0.88 10.45
N LYS A 143 1.24 -1.85 9.61
CA LYS A 143 0.97 -3.23 10.01
C LYS A 143 2.28 -3.87 10.49
N LEU A 144 2.30 -4.45 11.67
CA LEU A 144 3.43 -5.24 12.18
C LEU A 144 3.19 -6.75 12.03
N THR A 145 1.97 -7.16 12.36
CA THR A 145 1.49 -8.53 12.22
C THR A 145 0.02 -8.51 11.78
N ASN A 146 -0.66 -9.64 11.76
CA ASN A 146 -2.12 -9.66 11.54
C ASN A 146 -2.93 -9.14 12.74
N SER A 147 -2.31 -8.96 13.91
CA SER A 147 -2.95 -8.54 15.15
C SER A 147 -2.33 -7.31 15.80
N ASP A 148 -1.27 -6.73 15.22
CA ASP A 148 -0.54 -5.61 15.81
C ASP A 148 -0.26 -4.53 14.77
N ALA A 149 -0.50 -3.27 15.13
CA ALA A 149 -0.32 -2.12 14.27
C ALA A 149 0.21 -0.90 15.03
N ILE A 150 0.82 0.03 14.28
CA ILE A 150 1.20 1.36 14.74
C ILE A 150 0.47 2.39 13.90
N THR A 151 -0.09 3.42 14.51
CA THR A 151 -0.69 4.54 13.80
C THR A 151 -0.67 5.82 14.65
N ALA A 152 -0.67 6.97 13.99
CA ALA A 152 -0.93 8.26 14.60
C ALA A 152 -2.42 8.68 14.45
N ASP A 153 -3.19 7.98 13.62
CA ASP A 153 -4.59 8.27 13.37
C ASP A 153 -5.48 7.65 14.47
N ARG A 154 -6.01 8.52 15.36
CA ARG A 154 -6.87 8.10 16.47
C ARG A 154 -8.18 7.47 16.00
N GLY A 155 -8.67 7.83 14.81
CA GLY A 155 -9.88 7.25 14.21
C GLY A 155 -9.62 5.81 13.79
N MET A 156 -8.52 5.58 13.07
CA MET A 156 -8.08 4.25 12.68
C MET A 156 -7.76 3.38 13.90
N ALA A 157 -7.05 3.92 14.91
CA ALA A 157 -6.76 3.19 16.13
C ALA A 157 -8.00 2.59 16.78
N ARG A 158 -9.04 3.40 17.02
CA ARG A 158 -10.32 2.95 17.62
C ARG A 158 -11.02 1.87 16.78
N ILE A 159 -10.96 2.00 15.45
CA ILE A 159 -11.59 1.02 14.56
C ILE A 159 -10.82 -0.29 14.61
N LEU A 160 -9.49 -0.25 14.54
CA LEU A 160 -8.64 -1.44 14.62
C LEU A 160 -8.84 -2.18 15.95
N GLU A 161 -8.81 -1.47 17.07
CA GLU A 161 -9.03 -2.02 18.42
C GLU A 161 -10.40 -2.69 18.55
N LYS A 162 -11.45 -2.08 17.98
CA LYS A 162 -12.81 -2.68 17.94
C LYS A 162 -12.84 -4.01 17.20
N HIS A 163 -11.91 -4.25 16.28
CA HIS A 163 -11.80 -5.49 15.52
C HIS A 163 -10.70 -6.43 16.08
N GLY A 164 -10.27 -6.21 17.33
CA GLY A 164 -9.32 -7.09 18.03
C GLY A 164 -7.85 -6.91 17.67
N ILE A 165 -7.51 -5.82 16.99
CA ILE A 165 -6.12 -5.49 16.63
C ILE A 165 -5.53 -4.61 17.72
N ARG A 166 -4.35 -5.00 18.24
CA ARG A 166 -3.60 -4.19 19.20
C ARG A 166 -2.92 -3.03 18.49
N VAL A 167 -3.11 -1.82 18.99
CA VAL A 167 -2.60 -0.61 18.36
C VAL A 167 -1.63 0.12 19.30
N THR A 168 -0.46 0.43 18.78
CA THR A 168 0.43 1.42 19.38
C THR A 168 0.12 2.78 18.76
N LEU A 169 -0.50 3.66 19.53
CA LEU A 169 -0.76 5.04 19.10
C LEU A 169 0.50 5.88 19.30
N ILE A 170 0.92 6.57 18.25
CA ILE A 170 2.07 7.47 18.25
C ILE A 170 1.65 8.92 17.97
N GLU A 171 2.56 9.87 18.17
CA GLU A 171 2.35 11.27 17.77
C GLU A 171 2.65 11.46 16.28
N ASN A 172 2.00 12.46 15.68
CA ASN A 172 2.30 12.91 14.30
C ASN A 172 3.64 13.66 14.26
N GLY A 173 4.18 13.86 13.05
CA GLY A 173 5.33 14.72 12.79
C GLY A 173 6.68 14.00 12.71
N GLY A 174 6.74 12.70 13.03
CA GLY A 174 7.98 11.92 12.95
C GLY A 174 8.38 11.50 11.53
N ILE A 175 7.49 11.63 10.53
CA ILE A 175 7.71 11.24 9.14
C ILE A 175 7.72 12.50 8.27
N SER A 176 8.83 12.73 7.56
CA SER A 176 8.95 13.87 6.63
C SER A 176 8.31 13.54 5.28
N LEU A 177 7.45 14.44 4.78
CA LEU A 177 6.83 14.33 3.45
C LEU A 177 6.59 15.73 2.85
N PRO A 178 7.62 16.46 2.41
CA PRO A 178 7.43 17.76 1.79
C PRO A 178 6.56 17.69 0.51
N PRO A 179 5.65 18.65 0.24
CA PRO A 179 5.42 19.91 0.98
C PRO A 179 4.43 19.77 2.17
N HIS A 180 4.00 18.57 2.52
CA HIS A 180 3.10 18.34 3.64
C HIS A 180 3.82 18.53 4.97
N GLU A 181 3.07 18.90 6.01
CA GLU A 181 3.61 19.10 7.35
C GLU A 181 4.27 17.83 7.90
N TYR A 182 3.68 16.66 7.60
CA TYR A 182 4.21 15.34 7.94
C TYR A 182 3.64 14.26 7.00
N GLY A 183 4.33 13.14 6.95
CA GLY A 183 3.86 11.91 6.30
C GLY A 183 3.25 10.92 7.28
N PHE A 184 2.73 9.82 6.75
CA PHE A 184 2.11 8.76 7.55
C PHE A 184 3.06 7.59 7.77
N ILE A 185 2.96 6.95 8.95
CA ILE A 185 3.85 5.87 9.37
C ILE A 185 3.74 4.62 8.49
N GLY A 186 2.56 4.29 7.97
CA GLY A 186 2.34 3.14 7.10
C GLY A 186 3.06 3.29 5.76
N GLY A 187 3.07 4.50 5.19
CA GLY A 187 3.82 4.79 3.96
C GLY A 187 5.35 4.78 4.14
N ALA A 188 5.84 4.90 5.39
CA ALA A 188 7.27 4.89 5.71
C ALA A 188 7.80 3.51 6.12
N GLY A 189 6.97 2.47 6.13
CA GLY A 189 7.35 1.13 6.54
C GLY A 189 6.60 0.03 5.78
N GLY A 190 6.97 -1.23 6.04
CA GLY A 190 6.33 -2.40 5.43
C GLY A 190 6.75 -3.71 6.11
N VAL A 191 5.98 -4.77 5.88
CA VAL A 191 6.19 -6.13 6.41
C VAL A 191 6.16 -7.18 5.30
#